data_8e5c025fb8fd0f1d51065cb10d67e5d8
#
_entry.id   8e5c025fb8fd0f1d51065cb10d67e5d8
#
_cell.length_a   1.000
_cell.length_b   1.000
_cell.length_c   1.000
_cell.angle_alpha   90.00
_cell.angle_beta   90.00
_cell.angle_gamma   90.00
#
_symmetry.space_group_name_H-M   'P 1'
#
loop_
_entity.id
_entity.type
_entity.pdbx_description
1 polymer ?
#
loop_
_entity_poly.entity_id
_entity_poly.type
_entity_poly.pdbx_seq_one_letter_code
_entity_poly.pdbx_strand_id
1 'polypeptide(L)'
;MRQIYYPRSFFYVSSHGPVGLSPKAANRLCWLKAWRALTRRGVSSQEAADALRLPRSTLYRWERRQKAEGLQGLEARSRRLKHVRPRQWGAELVLRVRRLRECAPGWGKDKLAPLLWDLGETTSISTVGRILSYLKAHHQLVEPPRPGVRLRRRPLQRPYAVRKPKDDAVRKPGDMVQVDTVEVRPLPGTVIRQFTARDMVSRWDVLEAHSRATAGTASAFLDRLQARMPFPVKAIQVDGGSEFQAEFEQAGAQRGIQLFVLPPHSPKLNGVVERAQRTHKEEFYAHYDGPLDLKPLNHALQQWEQVYNTIRPHHSLGRKPPARYLQETSPRMAPSGPPVSYVLNEYILWWRRISLGKIALAAIIHHALNPLREASGPHNLVRCMRGIWNACVWMSARRRSRA
;
A
#
# COMPACT_ATOMS: atom_id res chain seq x y z
N MET A 1 -31.67 53.88 1.37
CA MET A 1 -30.54 53.06 0.85
C MET A 1 -30.10 53.64 -0.48
N ARG A 2 -28.90 54.20 -0.59
CA ARG A 2 -28.35 54.61 -1.89
C ARG A 2 -27.83 53.38 -2.62
N GLN A 3 -28.47 53.00 -3.75
CA GLN A 3 -28.01 51.91 -4.62
C GLN A 3 -26.71 52.40 -5.31
N ILE A 4 -25.59 51.80 -4.97
CA ILE A 4 -24.30 52.06 -5.63
C ILE A 4 -24.21 51.20 -6.88
N TYR A 5 -24.38 51.83 -8.06
CA TYR A 5 -24.33 51.15 -9.35
C TYR A 5 -22.88 51.06 -9.79
N TYR A 6 -22.35 49.85 -9.97
CA TYR A 6 -21.02 49.63 -10.57
C TYR A 6 -21.12 49.39 -12.05
N PRO A 7 -20.40 50.13 -12.90
CA PRO A 7 -20.28 49.78 -14.32
C PRO A 7 -19.69 48.38 -14.47
N ARG A 8 -20.19 47.58 -15.39
CA ARG A 8 -19.68 46.22 -15.69
C ARG A 8 -18.18 46.20 -15.98
N SER A 9 -17.59 47.28 -16.47
CA SER A 9 -16.16 47.47 -16.70
C SER A 9 -15.29 47.37 -15.43
N PHE A 10 -15.87 47.51 -14.22
CA PHE A 10 -15.16 47.38 -12.96
C PHE A 10 -14.81 45.90 -12.61
N PHE A 11 -15.49 44.94 -13.19
CA PHE A 11 -15.29 43.53 -12.97
C PHE A 11 -14.45 42.85 -14.06
N TYR A 12 -14.15 43.56 -15.16
CA TYR A 12 -13.20 43.09 -16.17
C TYR A 12 -11.79 43.35 -15.71
N VAL A 13 -11.19 42.39 -15.00
CA VAL A 13 -9.74 42.34 -14.87
C VAL A 13 -9.21 41.99 -16.25
N SER A 14 -8.63 42.97 -16.94
CA SER A 14 -7.88 42.68 -18.15
C SER A 14 -6.86 41.62 -17.83
N SER A 15 -6.78 40.58 -18.65
CA SER A 15 -5.81 39.48 -18.54
C SER A 15 -4.33 39.96 -18.56
N HIS A 16 -4.10 41.23 -18.77
CA HIS A 16 -2.83 41.93 -18.74
C HIS A 16 -2.74 42.80 -17.49
N GLY A 17 -2.50 42.16 -16.32
CA GLY A 17 -2.07 42.91 -15.15
C GLY A 17 -0.68 43.52 -15.36
N PRO A 18 -0.24 44.48 -14.49
CA PRO A 18 1.10 45.04 -14.56
C PRO A 18 2.13 43.93 -14.69
N VAL A 19 3.04 44.05 -15.65
CA VAL A 19 4.10 43.07 -15.92
C VAL A 19 4.80 42.71 -14.61
N GLY A 20 4.81 41.41 -14.25
CA GLY A 20 5.49 40.90 -13.07
C GLY A 20 4.62 40.58 -11.85
N LEU A 21 3.28 40.74 -11.91
CA LEU A 21 2.38 40.33 -10.81
C LEU A 21 1.66 39.02 -11.12
N SER A 22 1.51 38.18 -10.09
CA SER A 22 0.64 37.02 -10.21
C SER A 22 -0.84 37.45 -10.41
N PRO A 23 -1.70 36.60 -11.00
CA PRO A 23 -3.14 36.90 -11.18
C PRO A 23 -3.83 37.24 -9.85
N LYS A 24 -3.41 36.62 -8.73
CA LYS A 24 -3.93 36.89 -7.39
C LYS A 24 -3.51 38.27 -6.89
N ALA A 25 -2.29 38.71 -7.15
CA ALA A 25 -1.79 40.03 -6.75
C ALA A 25 -2.41 41.13 -7.61
N ALA A 26 -2.59 40.89 -8.90
CA ALA A 26 -3.30 41.81 -9.81
C ALA A 26 -4.76 42.03 -9.35
N ASN A 27 -5.47 40.99 -8.96
CA ASN A 27 -6.81 41.09 -8.41
C ASN A 27 -6.84 41.92 -7.10
N ARG A 28 -5.87 41.70 -6.18
CA ARG A 28 -5.75 42.49 -4.95
C ARG A 28 -5.53 43.95 -5.23
N LEU A 29 -4.71 44.28 -6.23
CA LEU A 29 -4.48 45.64 -6.69
C LEU A 29 -5.78 46.28 -7.22
N CYS A 30 -6.52 45.56 -8.04
CA CYS A 30 -7.82 46.02 -8.60
C CYS A 30 -8.79 46.36 -7.44
N TRP A 31 -8.94 45.45 -6.45
CA TRP A 31 -9.78 45.65 -5.29
C TRP A 31 -9.33 46.90 -4.45
N LEU A 32 -8.04 47.08 -4.26
CA LEU A 32 -7.54 48.27 -3.55
C LEU A 32 -7.81 49.56 -4.31
N LYS A 33 -7.64 49.58 -5.62
CA LYS A 33 -7.96 50.74 -6.46
C LYS A 33 -9.45 51.08 -6.37
N ALA A 34 -10.33 50.08 -6.48
CA ALA A 34 -11.77 50.27 -6.38
C ALA A 34 -12.17 50.81 -4.97
N TRP A 35 -11.61 50.24 -3.92
CA TRP A 35 -11.87 50.68 -2.56
C TRP A 35 -11.45 52.13 -2.32
N ARG A 36 -10.26 52.52 -2.77
CA ARG A 36 -9.77 53.89 -2.71
C ARG A 36 -10.61 54.90 -3.57
N ALA A 37 -11.09 54.45 -4.69
CA ALA A 37 -11.97 55.30 -5.53
C ALA A 37 -13.31 55.57 -4.86
N LEU A 38 -13.88 54.60 -4.13
CA LEU A 38 -15.13 54.75 -3.40
C LEU A 38 -14.93 55.68 -2.17
N THR A 39 -13.86 55.50 -1.42
CA THR A 39 -13.55 56.31 -0.22
C THR A 39 -13.27 57.77 -0.59
N ARG A 40 -12.59 58.03 -1.74
CA ARG A 40 -12.40 59.39 -2.28
C ARG A 40 -13.70 60.09 -2.65
N ARG A 41 -14.74 59.32 -3.00
CA ARG A 41 -16.10 59.83 -3.30
C ARG A 41 -16.97 60.04 -2.06
N GLY A 42 -16.39 59.95 -0.86
CA GLY A 42 -17.08 60.21 0.39
C GLY A 42 -17.84 58.98 0.95
N VAL A 43 -17.68 57.79 0.33
CA VAL A 43 -18.24 56.55 0.90
C VAL A 43 -17.38 56.12 2.08
N SER A 44 -18.04 55.74 3.21
CA SER A 44 -17.28 55.29 4.37
C SER A 44 -16.44 54.05 4.05
N SER A 45 -15.32 53.87 4.71
CA SER A 45 -14.42 52.75 4.46
C SER A 45 -15.07 51.38 4.72
N GLN A 46 -16.09 51.33 5.60
CA GLN A 46 -16.84 50.12 5.88
C GLN A 46 -17.85 49.81 4.72
N GLU A 47 -18.66 50.78 4.36
CA GLU A 47 -19.62 50.63 3.25
C GLU A 47 -18.92 50.29 1.93
N ALA A 48 -17.77 50.88 1.67
CA ALA A 48 -16.95 50.57 0.51
C ALA A 48 -16.40 49.13 0.55
N ALA A 49 -16.05 48.60 1.73
CA ALA A 49 -15.61 47.21 1.89
C ALA A 49 -16.76 46.22 1.73
N ASP A 50 -17.94 46.55 2.28
CA ASP A 50 -19.14 45.74 2.17
C ASP A 50 -19.63 45.69 0.72
N ALA A 51 -19.61 46.79 0.01
CA ALA A 51 -19.90 46.88 -1.42
C ALA A 51 -18.97 45.97 -2.28
N LEU A 52 -17.71 45.88 -1.89
CA LEU A 52 -16.73 45.01 -2.55
C LEU A 52 -16.76 43.55 -2.03
N ARG A 53 -17.61 43.24 -1.06
CA ARG A 53 -17.71 41.92 -0.40
C ARG A 53 -16.38 41.44 0.17
N LEU A 54 -15.58 42.36 0.72
CA LEU A 54 -14.29 42.06 1.33
C LEU A 54 -14.23 42.63 2.76
N PRO A 55 -13.65 41.90 3.73
CA PRO A 55 -13.45 42.45 5.06
C PRO A 55 -12.55 43.69 5.02
N ARG A 56 -12.97 44.76 5.69
CA ARG A 56 -12.22 46.04 5.81
C ARG A 56 -10.78 45.81 6.28
N SER A 57 -10.58 44.93 7.26
CA SER A 57 -9.26 44.53 7.76
C SER A 57 -8.34 43.96 6.69
N THR A 58 -8.90 43.23 5.71
CA THR A 58 -8.13 42.69 4.58
C THR A 58 -7.64 43.82 3.66
N LEU A 59 -8.50 44.79 3.36
CA LEU A 59 -8.14 45.93 2.51
C LEU A 59 -7.06 46.77 3.15
N TYR A 60 -7.19 47.14 4.43
CA TYR A 60 -6.13 47.85 5.18
C TYR A 60 -4.82 47.05 5.26
N ARG A 61 -4.88 45.75 5.44
CA ARG A 61 -3.70 44.91 5.43
C ARG A 61 -2.99 44.90 4.07
N TRP A 62 -3.72 44.85 2.98
CA TRP A 62 -3.16 44.93 1.63
C TRP A 62 -2.60 46.34 1.35
N GLU A 63 -3.29 47.38 1.78
CA GLU A 63 -2.83 48.75 1.64
C GLU A 63 -1.53 48.98 2.39
N ARG A 64 -1.44 48.54 3.64
CA ARG A 64 -0.22 48.65 4.45
C ARG A 64 0.96 47.94 3.79
N ARG A 65 0.70 46.73 3.28
CA ARG A 65 1.73 45.95 2.56
C ARG A 65 2.15 46.61 1.25
N GLN A 66 1.22 47.19 0.51
CA GLN A 66 1.55 47.93 -0.70
C GLN A 66 2.34 49.21 -0.40
N LYS A 67 2.04 49.92 0.67
CA LYS A 67 2.82 51.10 1.08
C LYS A 67 4.24 50.71 1.50
N ALA A 68 4.44 49.59 2.17
CA ALA A 68 5.73 49.16 2.67
C ALA A 68 6.62 48.47 1.63
N GLU A 69 6.05 47.66 0.74
CA GLU A 69 6.79 46.75 -0.16
C GLU A 69 6.45 47.00 -1.64
N GLY A 70 5.75 48.08 -1.95
CA GLY A 70 5.30 48.36 -3.31
C GLY A 70 4.30 47.31 -3.83
N LEU A 71 4.28 47.09 -5.14
CA LEU A 71 3.40 46.12 -5.76
C LEU A 71 3.70 44.67 -5.33
N GLN A 72 4.96 44.35 -5.02
CA GLN A 72 5.37 43.03 -4.51
C GLN A 72 4.71 42.72 -3.16
N GLY A 73 4.39 43.70 -2.35
CA GLY A 73 3.63 43.53 -1.12
C GLY A 73 2.26 42.91 -1.30
N LEU A 74 1.70 42.90 -2.51
CA LEU A 74 0.43 42.26 -2.83
C LEU A 74 0.57 40.78 -3.19
N GLU A 75 1.78 40.27 -3.40
CA GLU A 75 2.01 38.85 -3.67
C GLU A 75 1.64 37.96 -2.47
N ALA A 76 1.33 36.71 -2.79
CA ALA A 76 1.03 35.72 -1.76
C ALA A 76 2.31 35.37 -0.99
N ARG A 77 2.35 35.68 0.31
CA ARG A 77 3.45 35.25 1.16
C ARG A 77 3.38 33.74 1.40
N SER A 78 4.54 33.09 1.40
CA SER A 78 4.65 31.69 1.77
C SER A 78 4.07 31.49 3.18
N ARG A 79 3.23 30.45 3.31
CA ARG A 79 2.72 29.99 4.61
C ARG A 79 3.67 29.00 5.28
N ARG A 80 4.82 28.71 4.66
CA ARG A 80 5.82 27.82 5.21
C ARG A 80 6.39 28.43 6.49
N LEU A 81 6.52 27.61 7.51
CA LEU A 81 7.16 28.01 8.76
C LEU A 81 8.57 28.51 8.49
N LYS A 82 8.92 29.71 8.99
CA LYS A 82 10.27 30.31 8.85
C LYS A 82 11.30 29.53 9.66
N HIS A 83 10.90 29.03 10.82
CA HIS A 83 11.73 28.22 11.70
C HIS A 83 11.20 26.79 11.69
N VAL A 84 11.89 25.92 10.98
CA VAL A 84 11.62 24.47 10.98
C VAL A 84 12.53 23.85 12.04
N ARG A 85 11.93 23.09 12.96
CA ARG A 85 12.68 22.34 13.98
C ARG A 85 13.76 21.48 13.32
N PRO A 86 15.02 21.51 13.77
CA PRO A 86 16.09 20.69 13.21
C PRO A 86 15.75 19.21 13.34
N ARG A 87 16.31 18.39 12.47
CA ARG A 87 16.13 16.93 12.48
C ARG A 87 16.77 16.37 13.75
N GLN A 88 16.01 15.52 14.46
CA GLN A 88 16.44 14.92 15.73
C GLN A 88 16.75 13.42 15.58
N TRP A 89 17.28 12.99 14.43
CA TRP A 89 17.68 11.59 14.22
C TRP A 89 19.10 11.49 13.71
N GLY A 90 19.83 10.50 14.22
CA GLY A 90 21.21 10.21 13.83
C GLY A 90 21.31 9.48 12.49
N ALA A 91 22.47 9.51 11.89
CA ALA A 91 22.76 8.83 10.63
C ALA A 91 22.58 7.30 10.74
N GLU A 92 22.87 6.70 11.88
CA GLU A 92 22.74 5.26 12.12
C GLU A 92 21.29 4.81 12.03
N LEU A 93 20.35 5.53 12.68
CA LEU A 93 18.93 5.26 12.59
C LEU A 93 18.42 5.38 11.15
N VAL A 94 18.90 6.36 10.39
CA VAL A 94 18.57 6.51 8.96
C VAL A 94 19.02 5.30 8.16
N LEU A 95 20.24 4.81 8.37
CA LEU A 95 20.77 3.61 7.72
C LEU A 95 19.99 2.35 8.08
N ARG A 96 19.60 2.18 9.36
CA ARG A 96 18.77 1.04 9.80
C ARG A 96 17.39 1.06 9.14
N VAL A 97 16.71 2.23 9.15
CA VAL A 97 15.42 2.41 8.46
C VAL A 97 15.54 2.13 6.96
N ARG A 98 16.60 2.59 6.32
CA ARG A 98 16.87 2.34 4.91
C ARG A 98 17.05 0.84 4.63
N ARG A 99 17.90 0.14 5.40
CA ARG A 99 18.14 -1.30 5.25
C ARG A 99 16.85 -2.12 5.39
N LEU A 100 16.04 -1.83 6.44
CA LEU A 100 14.76 -2.51 6.64
C LEU A 100 13.78 -2.24 5.51
N ARG A 101 13.77 -1.02 4.97
CA ARG A 101 12.89 -0.66 3.84
C ARG A 101 13.35 -1.31 2.53
N GLU A 102 14.64 -1.45 2.29
CA GLU A 102 15.20 -2.15 1.14
C GLU A 102 14.90 -3.66 1.21
N CYS A 103 14.96 -4.25 2.40
CA CYS A 103 14.59 -5.65 2.61
C CYS A 103 13.07 -5.90 2.47
N ALA A 104 12.25 -4.93 2.83
CA ALA A 104 10.78 -5.05 2.76
C ALA A 104 10.15 -3.82 2.06
N PRO A 105 10.25 -3.71 0.72
CA PRO A 105 9.86 -2.52 -0.03
C PRO A 105 8.38 -2.12 0.11
N GLY A 106 7.49 -3.08 0.44
CA GLY A 106 6.06 -2.83 0.70
C GLY A 106 5.73 -2.29 2.09
N TRP A 107 6.69 -2.28 3.04
CA TRP A 107 6.40 -1.96 4.43
C TRP A 107 6.57 -0.47 4.74
N GLY A 108 5.50 0.14 5.26
CA GLY A 108 5.49 1.54 5.69
C GLY A 108 5.98 1.72 7.13
N LYS A 109 5.95 2.96 7.60
CA LYS A 109 6.37 3.37 8.95
C LYS A 109 5.78 2.53 10.08
N ASP A 110 4.49 2.15 9.95
CA ASP A 110 3.75 1.41 10.98
C ASP A 110 4.24 -0.04 11.16
N LYS A 111 4.91 -0.60 10.15
CA LYS A 111 5.50 -1.94 10.19
C LYS A 111 6.99 -1.89 10.54
N LEU A 112 7.71 -0.86 10.08
CA LEU A 112 9.14 -0.73 10.33
C LEU A 112 9.46 -0.28 11.75
N ALA A 113 8.61 0.56 12.37
CA ALA A 113 8.87 1.06 13.71
C ALA A 113 8.91 -0.05 14.78
N PRO A 114 7.97 -1.02 14.83
CA PRO A 114 8.04 -2.12 15.78
C PRO A 114 9.31 -2.96 15.63
N LEU A 115 9.77 -3.20 14.40
CA LEU A 115 11.03 -3.93 14.18
C LEU A 115 12.24 -3.19 14.72
N LEU A 116 12.24 -1.85 14.60
CA LEU A 116 13.30 -1.02 15.17
C LEU A 116 13.28 -1.08 16.70
N TRP A 117 12.11 -1.14 17.32
CA TRP A 117 11.99 -1.32 18.79
C TRP A 117 12.52 -2.68 19.23
N ASP A 118 12.23 -3.75 18.50
CA ASP A 118 12.76 -5.08 18.76
C ASP A 118 14.31 -5.15 18.58
N LEU A 119 14.88 -4.23 17.79
CA LEU A 119 16.33 -4.04 17.63
C LEU A 119 16.93 -3.06 18.65
N GLY A 120 16.16 -2.62 19.65
CA GLY A 120 16.60 -1.74 20.73
C GLY A 120 16.55 -0.23 20.38
N GLU A 121 15.97 0.18 19.25
CA GLU A 121 15.86 1.59 18.90
C GLU A 121 14.65 2.26 19.55
N THR A 122 14.89 3.36 20.25
CA THR A 122 13.83 4.19 20.84
C THR A 122 13.38 5.25 19.84
N THR A 123 12.50 4.91 18.91
CA THR A 123 12.01 5.84 17.89
C THR A 123 10.49 5.81 17.76
N SER A 124 9.89 6.96 17.40
CA SER A 124 8.45 7.02 17.15
C SER A 124 8.12 6.65 15.72
N ILE A 125 6.91 6.11 15.49
CA ILE A 125 6.37 5.81 14.14
C ILE A 125 6.42 7.05 13.24
N SER A 126 6.12 8.23 13.81
CA SER A 126 6.19 9.50 13.08
C SER A 126 7.61 9.84 12.65
N THR A 127 8.61 9.54 13.47
CA THR A 127 10.04 9.73 13.13
C THR A 127 10.44 8.82 11.99
N VAL A 128 10.08 7.54 12.03
CA VAL A 128 10.32 6.59 10.93
C VAL A 128 9.68 7.09 9.63
N GLY A 129 8.43 7.61 9.70
CA GLY A 129 7.77 8.19 8.55
C GLY A 129 8.49 9.40 7.96
N ARG A 130 9.05 10.29 8.80
CA ARG A 130 9.85 11.44 8.34
C ARG A 130 11.17 11.01 7.73
N ILE A 131 11.83 9.98 8.28
CA ILE A 131 13.06 9.41 7.71
C ILE A 131 12.78 8.81 6.33
N LEU A 132 11.70 8.03 6.17
CA LEU A 132 11.31 7.49 4.86
C LEU A 132 11.03 8.60 3.84
N SER A 133 10.35 9.68 4.23
CA SER A 133 10.11 10.84 3.37
C SER A 133 11.41 11.54 2.99
N TYR A 134 12.35 11.66 3.93
CA TYR A 134 13.68 12.21 3.69
C TYR A 134 14.47 11.37 2.68
N LEU A 135 14.53 10.05 2.87
CA LEU A 135 15.21 9.13 1.97
C LEU A 135 14.66 9.20 0.54
N LYS A 136 13.33 9.30 0.39
CA LYS A 136 12.67 9.47 -0.91
C LYS A 136 13.02 10.80 -1.57
N ALA A 137 12.93 11.90 -0.81
CA ALA A 137 13.23 13.25 -1.32
C ALA A 137 14.69 13.41 -1.79
N HIS A 138 15.61 12.61 -1.23
CA HIS A 138 17.02 12.59 -1.61
C HIS A 138 17.39 11.42 -2.55
N HIS A 139 16.41 10.75 -3.17
CA HIS A 139 16.63 9.62 -4.09
C HIS A 139 17.48 8.47 -3.51
N GLN A 140 17.54 8.36 -2.18
CA GLN A 140 18.27 7.29 -1.48
C GLN A 140 17.45 6.03 -1.29
N LEU A 141 16.18 6.03 -1.72
CA LEU A 141 15.26 4.92 -1.67
C LEU A 141 14.49 4.83 -2.99
N VAL A 142 14.68 3.72 -3.70
CA VAL A 142 13.90 3.42 -4.92
C VAL A 142 12.63 2.67 -4.51
N GLU A 143 11.47 3.23 -4.82
CA GLU A 143 10.22 2.53 -4.61
C GLU A 143 9.91 1.66 -5.83
N PRO A 144 9.58 0.37 -5.61
CA PRO A 144 9.16 -0.48 -6.70
C PRO A 144 7.83 0.05 -7.28
N PRO A 145 7.63 -0.07 -8.61
CA PRO A 145 6.38 0.30 -9.23
C PRO A 145 5.25 -0.52 -8.61
N ARG A 146 4.15 0.12 -8.25
CA ARG A 146 2.96 -0.57 -7.74
C ARG A 146 2.28 -1.29 -8.90
N PRO A 147 2.28 -2.62 -8.94
CA PRO A 147 1.57 -3.32 -9.99
C PRO A 147 0.06 -3.03 -9.86
N GLY A 148 -0.54 -2.61 -10.95
CA GLY A 148 -1.99 -2.40 -11.04
C GLY A 148 -2.71 -3.75 -11.05
N VAL A 149 -2.89 -4.37 -9.90
CA VAL A 149 -3.62 -5.64 -9.78
C VAL A 149 -5.11 -5.37 -9.92
N ARG A 150 -5.67 -5.64 -11.11
CA ARG A 150 -7.12 -5.61 -11.33
C ARG A 150 -7.75 -6.89 -10.80
N LEU A 151 -8.54 -6.79 -9.75
CA LEU A 151 -9.39 -7.87 -9.27
C LEU A 151 -10.57 -8.07 -10.24
N ARG A 152 -10.61 -9.19 -10.94
CA ARG A 152 -11.80 -9.60 -11.69
C ARG A 152 -12.79 -10.23 -10.70
N ARG A 153 -13.87 -9.54 -10.40
CA ARG A 153 -14.99 -10.11 -9.62
C ARG A 153 -15.76 -11.08 -10.52
N ARG A 154 -15.85 -12.33 -10.13
CA ARG A 154 -16.84 -13.27 -10.67
C ARG A 154 -18.13 -13.13 -9.87
N PRO A 155 -19.30 -12.99 -10.49
CA PRO A 155 -20.56 -13.17 -9.80
C PRO A 155 -20.71 -14.66 -9.45
N LEU A 156 -20.71 -14.94 -8.17
CA LEU A 156 -20.98 -16.28 -7.65
C LEU A 156 -22.44 -16.33 -7.22
N GLN A 157 -23.22 -17.14 -7.88
CA GLN A 157 -24.57 -17.46 -7.44
C GLN A 157 -24.53 -18.75 -6.62
N ARG A 158 -24.76 -18.66 -5.34
CA ARG A 158 -25.01 -19.80 -4.48
C ARG A 158 -26.50 -19.89 -4.20
N PRO A 159 -27.14 -21.07 -4.35
CA PRO A 159 -28.58 -21.23 -4.10
C PRO A 159 -28.93 -21.12 -2.61
N TYR A 160 -27.97 -21.33 -1.72
CA TYR A 160 -28.18 -21.26 -0.26
C TYR A 160 -27.02 -20.56 0.46
N ALA A 161 -27.32 -20.07 1.65
CA ALA A 161 -26.35 -19.51 2.56
C ALA A 161 -26.58 -20.07 3.97
N VAL A 162 -25.52 -20.58 4.59
CA VAL A 162 -25.55 -20.99 6.00
C VAL A 162 -24.92 -19.86 6.81
N ARG A 163 -25.78 -19.11 7.49
CA ARG A 163 -25.34 -17.92 8.24
C ARG A 163 -24.88 -18.30 9.64
N LYS A 164 -23.81 -17.67 10.08
CA LYS A 164 -23.40 -17.67 11.46
C LYS A 164 -24.50 -17.07 12.33
N PRO A 165 -24.89 -17.69 13.45
CA PRO A 165 -25.80 -17.09 14.41
C PRO A 165 -25.26 -15.75 14.95
N LYS A 166 -26.15 -14.78 15.22
CA LYS A 166 -25.73 -13.46 15.72
C LYS A 166 -25.10 -13.54 17.11
N ASP A 167 -25.55 -14.50 17.90
CA ASP A 167 -25.14 -14.70 19.29
C ASP A 167 -23.79 -15.44 19.43
N ASP A 168 -23.33 -16.04 18.35
CA ASP A 168 -22.04 -16.74 18.31
C ASP A 168 -20.89 -15.72 18.11
N ALA A 169 -20.35 -15.23 19.21
CA ALA A 169 -19.29 -14.23 19.19
C ALA A 169 -17.92 -14.85 18.93
N VAL A 170 -17.20 -14.35 17.92
CA VAL A 170 -15.79 -14.69 17.64
C VAL A 170 -14.92 -13.97 18.65
N ARG A 171 -14.39 -14.67 19.64
CA ARG A 171 -13.61 -14.07 20.75
C ARG A 171 -12.20 -14.66 20.88
N LYS A 172 -12.02 -15.90 20.53
CA LYS A 172 -10.76 -16.63 20.70
C LYS A 172 -10.18 -17.05 19.35
N PRO A 173 -8.86 -17.17 19.25
CA PRO A 173 -8.22 -17.78 18.09
C PRO A 173 -8.82 -19.16 17.78
N GLY A 174 -9.10 -19.44 16.52
CA GLY A 174 -9.72 -20.69 16.09
C GLY A 174 -11.26 -20.71 16.14
N ASP A 175 -11.92 -19.76 16.79
CA ASP A 175 -13.39 -19.72 16.77
C ASP A 175 -13.94 -19.55 15.36
N MET A 176 -13.25 -18.77 14.51
CA MET A 176 -13.65 -18.54 13.11
C MET A 176 -12.44 -18.26 12.22
N VAL A 177 -12.28 -19.06 11.19
CA VAL A 177 -11.29 -18.87 10.13
C VAL A 177 -12.02 -18.52 8.83
N GLN A 178 -11.66 -17.41 8.20
CA GLN A 178 -12.13 -17.10 6.85
C GLN A 178 -11.23 -17.76 5.83
N VAL A 179 -11.83 -18.50 4.88
CA VAL A 179 -11.12 -19.14 3.77
C VAL A 179 -11.64 -18.60 2.47
N ASP A 180 -10.74 -18.22 1.59
CA ASP A 180 -11.07 -17.66 0.29
C ASP A 180 -9.98 -17.98 -0.73
N THR A 181 -10.36 -18.00 -2.00
CA THR A 181 -9.46 -18.26 -3.13
C THR A 181 -9.24 -16.98 -3.92
N VAL A 182 -7.99 -16.67 -4.22
CA VAL A 182 -7.65 -15.51 -5.02
C VAL A 182 -6.89 -15.90 -6.29
N GLU A 183 -7.28 -15.31 -7.39
CA GLU A 183 -6.58 -15.45 -8.66
C GLU A 183 -5.42 -14.45 -8.72
N VAL A 184 -4.22 -14.94 -8.97
CA VAL A 184 -3.01 -14.16 -9.19
C VAL A 184 -2.51 -14.41 -10.62
N ARG A 185 -2.22 -13.35 -11.35
CA ARG A 185 -1.69 -13.40 -12.72
C ARG A 185 -0.35 -12.68 -12.76
N PRO A 186 0.76 -13.36 -12.41
CA PRO A 186 2.07 -12.75 -12.37
C PRO A 186 2.61 -12.42 -13.77
N LEU A 187 2.27 -13.24 -14.76
CA LEU A 187 2.64 -13.08 -16.17
C LEU A 187 1.44 -13.29 -17.08
N PRO A 188 1.45 -12.73 -18.33
CA PRO A 188 0.44 -13.05 -19.32
C PRO A 188 0.36 -14.57 -19.56
N GLY A 189 -0.85 -15.13 -19.54
CA GLY A 189 -1.08 -16.57 -19.73
C GLY A 189 -0.91 -17.44 -18.48
N THR A 190 -0.25 -16.95 -17.42
CA THR A 190 -0.07 -17.71 -16.17
C THR A 190 -1.14 -17.33 -15.15
N VAL A 191 -1.90 -18.33 -14.69
CA VAL A 191 -2.94 -18.16 -13.67
C VAL A 191 -2.63 -19.06 -12.49
N ILE A 192 -2.47 -18.46 -11.31
CA ILE A 192 -2.25 -19.13 -10.04
C ILE A 192 -3.49 -18.92 -9.17
N ARG A 193 -3.97 -19.98 -8.53
CA ARG A 193 -5.06 -19.95 -7.56
C ARG A 193 -4.47 -20.11 -6.15
N GLN A 194 -4.48 -19.03 -5.38
CA GLN A 194 -4.01 -19.08 -3.99
C GLN A 194 -5.19 -19.24 -3.05
N PHE A 195 -5.18 -20.31 -2.26
CA PHE A 195 -6.02 -20.45 -1.07
C PHE A 195 -5.41 -19.63 0.06
N THR A 196 -6.25 -18.91 0.78
CA THR A 196 -5.88 -18.11 1.95
C THR A 196 -6.84 -18.44 3.07
N ALA A 197 -6.34 -18.94 4.16
CA ALA A 197 -7.09 -19.12 5.41
C ALA A 197 -6.59 -18.12 6.44
N ARG A 198 -7.50 -17.35 7.03
CA ARG A 198 -7.18 -16.33 8.03
C ARG A 198 -8.03 -16.47 9.28
N ASP A 199 -7.40 -16.62 10.42
CA ASP A 199 -8.09 -16.51 11.70
C ASP A 199 -8.56 -15.07 11.95
N MET A 200 -9.81 -14.94 12.38
CA MET A 200 -10.42 -13.62 12.55
C MET A 200 -9.91 -12.87 13.79
N VAL A 201 -9.37 -13.54 14.78
CA VAL A 201 -8.88 -12.96 16.03
C VAL A 201 -7.38 -12.67 15.95
N SER A 202 -6.57 -13.72 15.81
CA SER A 202 -5.11 -13.63 15.82
C SER A 202 -4.50 -13.09 14.50
N ARG A 203 -5.28 -13.08 13.42
CA ARG A 203 -4.79 -12.74 12.07
C ARG A 203 -3.72 -13.70 11.54
N TRP A 204 -3.65 -14.90 12.10
CA TRP A 204 -2.79 -15.97 11.61
C TRP A 204 -3.26 -16.42 10.24
N ASP A 205 -2.32 -16.51 9.29
CA ASP A 205 -2.60 -16.92 7.91
C ASP A 205 -1.98 -18.26 7.58
N VAL A 206 -2.68 -19.05 6.75
CA VAL A 206 -2.16 -20.23 6.06
C VAL A 206 -2.40 -20.04 4.56
N LEU A 207 -1.35 -20.23 3.75
CA LEU A 207 -1.32 -19.91 2.33
C LEU A 207 -0.91 -21.12 1.50
N GLU A 208 -1.58 -21.35 0.37
CA GLU A 208 -1.15 -22.34 -0.60
C GLU A 208 -1.55 -21.97 -2.02
N ALA A 209 -0.66 -22.19 -2.98
CA ALA A 209 -0.88 -21.94 -4.40
C ALA A 209 -1.18 -23.25 -5.14
N HIS A 210 -2.16 -23.19 -6.04
CA HIS A 210 -2.58 -24.29 -6.92
C HIS A 210 -2.76 -23.80 -8.36
N SER A 211 -2.72 -24.70 -9.32
CA SER A 211 -3.05 -24.41 -10.72
C SER A 211 -4.56 -24.22 -10.91
N ARG A 212 -5.37 -24.94 -10.15
CA ARG A 212 -6.83 -24.92 -10.19
C ARG A 212 -7.41 -24.86 -8.78
N ALA A 213 -8.51 -24.15 -8.61
CA ALA A 213 -9.33 -24.19 -7.40
C ALA A 213 -10.50 -25.17 -7.68
N THR A 214 -10.45 -26.35 -7.09
CA THR A 214 -11.46 -27.41 -7.16
C THR A 214 -11.83 -27.85 -5.74
N ALA A 215 -12.96 -28.55 -5.59
CA ALA A 215 -13.37 -29.08 -4.28
C ALA A 215 -12.31 -30.02 -3.68
N GLY A 216 -11.66 -30.83 -4.52
CA GLY A 216 -10.57 -31.71 -4.08
C GLY A 216 -9.32 -30.94 -3.62
N THR A 217 -8.90 -29.87 -4.34
CA THR A 217 -7.76 -29.03 -3.87
C THR A 217 -8.11 -28.24 -2.62
N ALA A 218 -9.34 -27.77 -2.48
CA ALA A 218 -9.81 -27.10 -1.27
C ALA A 218 -9.87 -28.06 -0.07
N SER A 219 -10.33 -29.31 -0.28
CA SER A 219 -10.31 -30.37 0.74
C SER A 219 -8.88 -30.70 1.20
N ALA A 220 -7.93 -30.86 0.25
CA ALA A 220 -6.52 -31.07 0.59
C ALA A 220 -5.91 -29.87 1.33
N PHE A 221 -6.36 -28.64 1.04
CA PHE A 221 -5.93 -27.44 1.76
C PHE A 221 -6.39 -27.45 3.23
N LEU A 222 -7.54 -28.08 3.57
CA LEU A 222 -7.98 -28.21 4.97
C LEU A 222 -6.98 -28.98 5.83
N ASP A 223 -6.34 -30.01 5.30
CA ASP A 223 -5.33 -30.78 6.04
C ASP A 223 -4.12 -29.91 6.39
N ARG A 224 -3.67 -29.11 5.42
CA ARG A 224 -2.57 -28.17 5.61
C ARG A 224 -2.94 -27.03 6.55
N LEU A 225 -4.18 -26.56 6.48
CA LEU A 225 -4.72 -25.56 7.37
C LEU A 225 -4.67 -26.06 8.82
N GLN A 226 -5.17 -27.26 9.09
CA GLN A 226 -5.15 -27.84 10.42
C GLN A 226 -3.73 -28.10 10.92
N ALA A 227 -2.81 -28.55 10.05
CA ALA A 227 -1.42 -28.80 10.41
C ALA A 227 -0.61 -27.52 10.72
N ARG A 228 -0.97 -26.39 10.10
CA ARG A 228 -0.21 -25.13 10.21
C ARG A 228 -0.87 -24.05 11.08
N MET A 229 -2.15 -24.23 11.45
CA MET A 229 -2.76 -23.39 12.49
C MET A 229 -2.27 -23.83 13.87
N PRO A 230 -1.79 -22.92 14.73
CA PRO A 230 -1.28 -23.29 16.07
C PRO A 230 -2.39 -23.59 17.10
N PHE A 231 -3.64 -23.60 16.68
CA PHE A 231 -4.82 -23.83 17.50
C PHE A 231 -5.88 -24.61 16.71
N PRO A 232 -6.80 -25.31 17.40
CA PRO A 232 -7.89 -26.02 16.75
C PRO A 232 -8.87 -25.04 16.07
N VAL A 233 -9.27 -25.36 14.85
CA VAL A 233 -10.24 -24.58 14.07
C VAL A 233 -11.63 -25.15 14.33
N LYS A 234 -12.53 -24.34 14.92
CA LYS A 234 -13.92 -24.72 15.20
C LYS A 234 -14.84 -24.49 14.04
N ALA A 235 -14.69 -23.34 13.38
CA ALA A 235 -15.54 -22.96 12.27
C ALA A 235 -14.76 -22.31 11.13
N ILE A 236 -15.23 -22.56 9.92
CA ILE A 236 -14.71 -21.94 8.69
C ILE A 236 -15.83 -21.17 8.02
N GLN A 237 -15.51 -19.97 7.53
CA GLN A 237 -16.39 -19.13 6.75
C GLN A 237 -15.86 -18.98 5.32
N VAL A 238 -16.71 -19.28 4.32
CA VAL A 238 -16.39 -19.20 2.89
C VAL A 238 -17.40 -18.35 2.12
N ASP A 239 -17.01 -17.85 0.95
CA ASP A 239 -17.83 -16.96 0.12
C ASP A 239 -18.86 -17.68 -0.77
N GLY A 240 -18.86 -18.98 -0.81
CA GLY A 240 -19.78 -19.69 -1.68
C GLY A 240 -19.23 -20.08 -3.04
N GLY A 241 -17.92 -20.05 -3.23
CA GLY A 241 -17.26 -20.58 -4.42
C GLY A 241 -17.54 -22.07 -4.65
N SER A 242 -17.54 -22.49 -5.91
CA SER A 242 -17.78 -23.91 -6.27
C SER A 242 -16.73 -24.85 -5.67
N GLU A 243 -15.53 -24.35 -5.41
CA GLU A 243 -14.43 -25.06 -4.76
C GLU A 243 -14.71 -25.40 -3.29
N PHE A 244 -15.64 -24.69 -2.64
CA PHE A 244 -16.02 -24.91 -1.24
C PHE A 244 -17.31 -25.72 -1.11
N GLN A 245 -17.68 -26.51 -2.12
CA GLN A 245 -18.87 -27.38 -2.14
C GLN A 245 -18.48 -28.87 -2.09
N ALA A 246 -19.47 -29.71 -1.95
CA ALA A 246 -19.36 -31.17 -2.04
C ALA A 246 -18.21 -31.74 -1.18
N GLU A 247 -17.09 -32.14 -1.80
CA GLU A 247 -15.94 -32.74 -1.12
C GLU A 247 -15.38 -31.89 0.01
N PHE A 248 -15.35 -30.56 -0.15
CA PHE A 248 -14.90 -29.63 0.91
C PHE A 248 -15.86 -29.63 2.10
N GLU A 249 -17.18 -29.61 1.84
CA GLU A 249 -18.20 -29.65 2.88
C GLU A 249 -18.12 -30.98 3.68
N GLN A 250 -17.98 -32.10 2.96
CA GLN A 250 -17.80 -33.41 3.59
C GLN A 250 -16.49 -33.49 4.41
N ALA A 251 -15.40 -32.97 3.86
CA ALA A 251 -14.11 -32.94 4.55
C ALA A 251 -14.15 -32.07 5.82
N GLY A 252 -14.85 -30.96 5.78
CA GLY A 252 -15.09 -30.11 6.98
C GLY A 252 -15.90 -30.85 8.04
N ALA A 253 -17.03 -31.49 7.65
CA ALA A 253 -17.87 -32.25 8.55
C ALA A 253 -17.13 -33.44 9.22
N GLN A 254 -16.33 -34.19 8.45
CA GLN A 254 -15.51 -35.30 8.96
C GLN A 254 -14.50 -34.85 10.03
N ARG A 255 -14.01 -33.61 9.95
CA ARG A 255 -13.07 -33.00 10.88
C ARG A 255 -13.75 -32.26 12.04
N GLY A 256 -15.08 -32.29 12.12
CA GLY A 256 -15.86 -31.57 13.12
C GLY A 256 -15.80 -30.05 12.99
N ILE A 257 -15.47 -29.54 11.80
CA ILE A 257 -15.39 -28.10 11.52
C ILE A 257 -16.75 -27.60 11.06
N GLN A 258 -17.31 -26.61 11.76
CA GLN A 258 -18.57 -25.97 11.36
C GLN A 258 -18.32 -25.09 10.12
N LEU A 259 -19.06 -25.33 9.05
CA LEU A 259 -18.96 -24.52 7.83
C LEU A 259 -20.05 -23.46 7.78
N PHE A 260 -19.64 -22.20 7.61
CA PHE A 260 -20.53 -21.06 7.33
C PHE A 260 -20.32 -20.56 5.90
N VAL A 261 -21.42 -20.35 5.21
CA VAL A 261 -21.42 -19.88 3.82
C VAL A 261 -22.05 -18.52 3.75
N LEU A 262 -21.31 -17.56 3.23
CA LEU A 262 -21.77 -16.18 3.09
C LEU A 262 -22.90 -16.06 2.06
N PRO A 263 -23.87 -15.16 2.31
CA PRO A 263 -24.87 -14.81 1.31
C PRO A 263 -24.19 -14.24 0.05
N PRO A 264 -24.78 -14.45 -1.13
CA PRO A 264 -24.34 -13.79 -2.35
C PRO A 264 -24.27 -12.26 -2.18
N HIS A 265 -23.31 -11.64 -2.86
CA HIS A 265 -23.13 -10.18 -2.85
C HIS A 265 -22.92 -9.53 -1.47
N SER A 266 -22.29 -10.25 -0.54
CA SER A 266 -22.00 -9.75 0.82
C SER A 266 -20.51 -9.54 1.09
N PRO A 267 -19.78 -8.69 0.32
CA PRO A 267 -18.32 -8.54 0.41
C PRO A 267 -17.86 -8.02 1.78
N LYS A 268 -18.71 -7.27 2.49
CA LYS A 268 -18.38 -6.75 3.83
C LYS A 268 -18.12 -7.86 4.86
N LEU A 269 -18.70 -9.03 4.67
CA LEU A 269 -18.55 -10.17 5.59
C LEU A 269 -17.27 -10.96 5.34
N ASN A 270 -16.64 -10.82 4.16
CA ASN A 270 -15.37 -11.49 3.80
C ASN A 270 -14.14 -10.55 3.88
N GLY A 271 -14.34 -9.33 4.38
CA GLY A 271 -13.33 -8.27 4.34
C GLY A 271 -12.02 -8.58 5.06
N VAL A 272 -12.01 -9.54 6.01
CA VAL A 272 -10.79 -9.88 6.77
C VAL A 272 -9.84 -10.69 5.90
N VAL A 273 -10.31 -11.70 5.17
CA VAL A 273 -9.48 -12.50 4.25
C VAL A 273 -9.18 -11.73 2.96
N GLU A 274 -10.12 -10.94 2.43
CA GLU A 274 -9.87 -10.06 1.27
C GLU A 274 -8.71 -9.08 1.55
N ARG A 275 -8.66 -8.55 2.76
CA ARG A 275 -7.55 -7.68 3.19
C ARG A 275 -6.21 -8.42 3.25
N ALA A 276 -6.22 -9.69 3.67
CA ALA A 276 -5.04 -10.55 3.64
C ALA A 276 -4.55 -10.76 2.23
N GLN A 277 -5.43 -11.21 1.35
CA GLN A 277 -5.13 -11.47 -0.06
C GLN A 277 -4.54 -10.24 -0.76
N ARG A 278 -5.09 -9.06 -0.47
CA ARG A 278 -4.52 -7.81 -0.96
C ARG A 278 -3.09 -7.59 -0.47
N THR A 279 -2.85 -7.86 0.81
CA THR A 279 -1.50 -7.74 1.39
C THR A 279 -0.53 -8.72 0.74
N HIS A 280 -0.93 -9.99 0.54
CA HIS A 280 -0.08 -10.99 -0.12
C HIS A 280 0.23 -10.60 -1.57
N LYS A 281 -0.74 -10.04 -2.29
CA LYS A 281 -0.49 -9.51 -3.64
C LYS A 281 0.50 -8.35 -3.65
N GLU A 282 0.34 -7.39 -2.72
CA GLU A 282 1.15 -6.18 -2.67
C GLU A 282 2.56 -6.43 -2.07
N GLU A 283 2.69 -7.35 -1.12
CA GLU A 283 3.93 -7.53 -0.35
C GLU A 283 4.73 -8.78 -0.74
N PHE A 284 4.09 -9.81 -1.32
CA PHE A 284 4.76 -11.00 -1.81
C PHE A 284 4.79 -11.04 -3.34
N TYR A 285 3.64 -11.21 -4.01
CA TYR A 285 3.64 -11.43 -5.46
C TYR A 285 4.17 -10.26 -6.28
N ALA A 286 3.99 -9.03 -5.81
CA ALA A 286 4.54 -7.85 -6.47
C ALA A 286 6.06 -7.82 -6.49
N HIS A 287 6.69 -8.60 -5.63
CA HIS A 287 8.15 -8.64 -5.45
C HIS A 287 8.77 -10.01 -5.74
N TYR A 288 7.94 -11.04 -5.91
CA TYR A 288 8.40 -12.38 -6.20
C TYR A 288 8.83 -12.50 -7.67
N ASP A 289 10.07 -12.88 -7.89
CA ASP A 289 10.68 -13.09 -9.20
C ASP A 289 11.25 -14.51 -9.39
N GLY A 290 10.95 -15.41 -8.44
CA GLY A 290 11.31 -16.82 -8.51
C GLY A 290 10.50 -17.60 -9.55
N PRO A 291 10.77 -18.92 -9.70
CA PRO A 291 10.01 -19.80 -10.59
C PRO A 291 8.52 -19.84 -10.22
N LEU A 292 7.66 -19.82 -11.24
CA LEU A 292 6.19 -19.87 -11.06
C LEU A 292 5.64 -21.28 -10.99
N ASP A 293 6.51 -22.31 -11.04
CA ASP A 293 6.14 -23.70 -10.79
C ASP A 293 5.62 -23.84 -9.35
N LEU A 294 4.59 -24.66 -9.16
CA LEU A 294 3.87 -24.73 -7.88
C LEU A 294 4.77 -25.13 -6.70
N LYS A 295 5.73 -26.04 -6.91
CA LYS A 295 6.59 -26.54 -5.82
C LYS A 295 7.52 -25.43 -5.27
N PRO A 296 8.35 -24.74 -6.08
CA PRO A 296 9.17 -23.65 -5.59
C PRO A 296 8.34 -22.44 -5.14
N LEU A 297 7.21 -22.15 -5.78
CA LEU A 297 6.33 -21.07 -5.38
C LEU A 297 5.70 -21.33 -3.99
N ASN A 298 5.21 -22.56 -3.74
CA ASN A 298 4.66 -22.90 -2.43
C ASN A 298 5.72 -22.89 -1.33
N HIS A 299 6.96 -23.28 -1.64
CA HIS A 299 8.07 -23.14 -0.70
C HIS A 299 8.30 -21.66 -0.33
N ALA A 300 8.34 -20.78 -1.31
CA ALA A 300 8.49 -19.34 -1.08
C ALA A 300 7.27 -18.73 -0.34
N LEU A 301 6.04 -19.20 -0.65
CA LEU A 301 4.84 -18.80 0.07
C LEU A 301 4.86 -19.23 1.54
N GLN A 302 5.37 -20.41 1.85
CA GLN A 302 5.51 -20.87 3.24
C GLN A 302 6.54 -20.01 4.01
N GLN A 303 7.65 -19.64 3.38
CA GLN A 303 8.60 -18.70 3.98
C GLN A 303 7.95 -17.33 4.23
N TRP A 304 7.18 -16.83 3.27
CA TRP A 304 6.40 -15.61 3.44
C TRP A 304 5.34 -15.75 4.55
N GLU A 305 4.63 -16.87 4.63
CA GLU A 305 3.68 -17.18 5.69
C GLU A 305 4.33 -17.11 7.07
N GLN A 306 5.53 -17.66 7.23
CA GLN A 306 6.30 -17.54 8.47
C GLN A 306 6.59 -16.08 8.81
N VAL A 307 7.11 -15.30 7.85
CA VAL A 307 7.36 -13.86 8.05
C VAL A 307 6.08 -13.13 8.42
N TYR A 308 4.98 -13.44 7.73
CA TYR A 308 3.68 -12.83 7.96
C TYR A 308 3.17 -13.08 9.38
N ASN A 309 3.29 -14.31 9.86
CA ASN A 309 2.78 -14.73 11.14
C ASN A 309 3.71 -14.39 12.32
N THR A 310 5.03 -14.35 12.11
CA THR A 310 5.99 -14.21 13.23
C THR A 310 6.69 -12.85 13.30
N ILE A 311 6.78 -12.12 12.18
CA ILE A 311 7.56 -10.88 12.12
C ILE A 311 6.70 -9.69 11.75
N ARG A 312 5.79 -9.83 10.78
CA ARG A 312 5.05 -8.71 10.20
C ARG A 312 4.07 -8.09 11.19
N PRO A 313 4.22 -6.80 11.57
CA PRO A 313 3.30 -6.15 12.50
C PRO A 313 1.92 -5.89 11.86
N HIS A 314 0.87 -6.12 12.62
CA HIS A 314 -0.52 -5.88 12.24
C HIS A 314 -1.13 -4.73 13.04
N HIS A 315 -1.71 -3.75 12.34
CA HIS A 315 -2.34 -2.61 13.00
C HIS A 315 -3.46 -3.04 13.95
N SER A 316 -4.30 -4.01 13.52
CA SER A 316 -5.42 -4.54 14.33
C SER A 316 -4.98 -5.33 15.57
N LEU A 317 -3.72 -5.72 15.68
CA LEU A 317 -3.14 -6.42 16.82
C LEU A 317 -2.23 -5.50 17.67
N GLY A 318 -2.45 -4.20 17.65
CA GLY A 318 -1.60 -3.25 18.35
C GLY A 318 -0.16 -3.20 17.79
N ARG A 319 0.01 -3.41 16.49
CA ARG A 319 1.30 -3.47 15.78
C ARG A 319 2.19 -4.65 16.15
N LYS A 320 1.59 -5.71 16.67
CA LYS A 320 2.29 -6.98 16.96
C LYS A 320 2.09 -7.96 15.81
N PRO A 321 3.04 -8.87 15.57
CA PRO A 321 2.79 -10.01 14.68
C PRO A 321 1.82 -11.01 15.36
N PRO A 322 1.12 -11.86 14.58
CA PRO A 322 0.21 -12.87 15.08
C PRO A 322 0.79 -13.76 16.17
N ALA A 323 2.02 -14.24 15.99
CA ALA A 323 2.69 -15.11 16.97
C ALA A 323 2.86 -14.41 18.33
N ARG A 324 3.32 -13.15 18.34
CA ARG A 324 3.49 -12.38 19.58
C ARG A 324 2.13 -12.07 20.23
N TYR A 325 1.12 -11.77 19.42
CA TYR A 325 -0.23 -11.59 19.94
C TYR A 325 -0.73 -12.86 20.64
N LEU A 326 -0.53 -14.04 20.03
CA LEU A 326 -0.88 -15.33 20.64
C LEU A 326 -0.11 -15.61 21.93
N GLN A 327 1.19 -15.31 21.98
CA GLN A 327 2.01 -15.46 23.19
C GLN A 327 1.47 -14.65 24.36
N GLU A 328 0.99 -13.44 24.11
CA GLU A 328 0.48 -12.56 25.16
C GLU A 328 -0.97 -12.85 25.56
N THR A 329 -1.82 -13.25 24.60
CA THR A 329 -3.27 -13.42 24.85
C THR A 329 -3.70 -14.86 25.05
N SER A 330 -2.95 -15.81 24.51
CA SER A 330 -3.28 -17.25 24.51
C SER A 330 -2.00 -18.11 24.54
N PRO A 331 -1.19 -18.05 25.61
CA PRO A 331 0.14 -18.68 25.64
C PRO A 331 0.14 -20.18 25.33
N ARG A 332 -0.95 -20.90 25.70
CA ARG A 332 -1.12 -22.32 25.38
C ARG A 332 -1.30 -22.64 23.89
N MET A 333 -1.61 -21.63 23.09
CA MET A 333 -1.83 -21.72 21.63
C MET A 333 -0.68 -21.08 20.84
N ALA A 334 0.32 -20.55 21.53
CA ALA A 334 1.44 -19.90 20.88
C ALA A 334 2.38 -20.96 20.29
N PRO A 335 2.79 -20.81 19.02
CA PRO A 335 3.74 -21.74 18.42
C PRO A 335 5.11 -21.59 19.12
N SER A 336 5.74 -22.72 19.42
CA SER A 336 7.16 -22.77 19.75
C SER A 336 7.96 -22.59 18.44
N GLY A 337 8.30 -21.35 18.11
CA GLY A 337 9.04 -21.03 16.90
C GLY A 337 10.44 -20.48 17.20
N PRO A 338 11.31 -20.42 16.19
CA PRO A 338 12.62 -19.82 16.33
C PRO A 338 12.48 -18.32 16.68
N PRO A 339 13.50 -17.72 17.33
CA PRO A 339 13.47 -16.31 17.70
C PRO A 339 13.29 -15.41 16.47
N VAL A 340 12.59 -14.28 16.65
CA VAL A 340 12.27 -13.31 15.58
C VAL A 340 13.51 -12.87 14.80
N SER A 341 14.66 -12.72 15.48
CA SER A 341 15.94 -12.37 14.86
C SER A 341 16.41 -13.41 13.85
N TYR A 342 16.22 -14.70 14.12
CA TYR A 342 16.58 -15.78 13.19
C TYR A 342 15.71 -15.75 11.94
N VAL A 343 14.39 -15.67 12.09
CA VAL A 343 13.46 -15.63 10.95
C VAL A 343 13.64 -14.35 10.13
N LEU A 344 13.94 -13.22 10.78
CA LEU A 344 14.23 -11.96 10.10
C LEU A 344 15.54 -12.05 9.29
N ASN A 345 16.59 -12.67 9.84
CA ASN A 345 17.83 -12.88 9.11
C ASN A 345 17.65 -13.78 7.89
N GLU A 346 16.92 -14.90 8.04
CA GLU A 346 16.58 -15.78 6.92
C GLU A 346 15.78 -15.05 5.85
N TYR A 347 14.82 -14.24 6.23
CA TYR A 347 14.03 -13.43 5.32
C TYR A 347 14.89 -12.37 4.61
N ILE A 348 15.80 -11.70 5.31
CA ILE A 348 16.73 -10.73 4.74
C ILE A 348 17.67 -11.43 3.73
N LEU A 349 18.19 -12.63 4.07
CA LEU A 349 19.04 -13.41 3.17
C LEU A 349 18.27 -13.88 1.92
N TRP A 350 17.03 -14.31 2.09
CA TRP A 350 16.14 -14.69 0.99
C TRP A 350 15.88 -13.49 0.05
N TRP A 351 15.53 -12.33 0.59
CA TRP A 351 15.36 -11.10 -0.19
C TRP A 351 16.64 -10.65 -0.90
N ARG A 352 17.80 -10.76 -0.25
CA ARG A 352 19.08 -10.44 -0.88
C ARG A 352 19.40 -11.35 -2.05
N ARG A 353 19.14 -12.64 -1.95
CA ARG A 353 19.33 -13.60 -3.06
C ARG A 353 18.48 -13.21 -4.27
N ILE A 354 17.23 -12.83 -4.05
CA ILE A 354 16.30 -12.35 -5.09
C ILE A 354 16.80 -11.02 -5.68
N SER A 355 17.17 -10.05 -4.85
CA SER A 355 17.65 -8.73 -5.31
C SER A 355 19.01 -8.78 -6.01
N LEU A 356 19.93 -9.65 -5.59
CA LEU A 356 21.22 -9.84 -6.26
C LEU A 356 21.07 -10.47 -7.64
N GLY A 357 20.10 -11.37 -7.81
CA GLY A 357 19.72 -11.89 -9.12
C GLY A 357 19.27 -10.80 -10.09
N LYS A 358 18.49 -9.82 -9.61
CA LYS A 358 18.06 -8.64 -10.41
C LYS A 358 19.22 -7.71 -10.77
N ILE A 359 20.11 -7.45 -9.83
CA ILE A 359 21.29 -6.59 -10.05
C ILE A 359 22.24 -7.27 -11.05
N ALA A 360 22.51 -8.57 -10.91
CA ALA A 360 23.32 -9.32 -11.85
C ALA A 360 22.68 -9.35 -13.26
N LEU A 361 21.38 -9.57 -13.36
CA LEU A 361 20.66 -9.55 -14.63
C LEU A 361 20.66 -8.14 -15.26
N ALA A 362 20.43 -7.09 -14.45
CA ALA A 362 20.50 -5.71 -14.93
C ALA A 362 21.90 -5.32 -15.36
N ALA A 363 22.94 -5.76 -14.67
CA ALA A 363 24.34 -5.55 -15.06
C ALA A 363 24.71 -6.28 -16.35
N ILE A 364 24.26 -7.53 -16.51
CA ILE A 364 24.44 -8.31 -17.76
C ILE A 364 23.70 -7.63 -18.92
N ILE A 365 22.47 -7.19 -18.72
CA ILE A 365 21.69 -6.47 -19.74
C ILE A 365 22.35 -5.13 -20.07
N HIS A 366 22.82 -4.38 -19.08
CA HIS A 366 23.52 -3.12 -19.29
C HIS A 366 24.84 -3.33 -20.07
N HIS A 367 25.61 -4.35 -19.71
CA HIS A 367 26.88 -4.68 -20.40
C HIS A 367 26.65 -5.18 -21.83
N ALA A 368 25.58 -5.96 -22.07
CA ALA A 368 25.20 -6.45 -23.39
C ALA A 368 24.62 -5.36 -24.31
N LEU A 369 24.03 -4.30 -23.72
CA LEU A 369 23.41 -3.19 -24.48
C LEU A 369 24.37 -2.02 -24.74
N ASN A 370 25.47 -1.89 -23.97
CA ASN A 370 26.43 -0.79 -24.14
C ASN A 370 27.04 -0.73 -25.55
N PRO A 371 27.50 -1.85 -26.16
CA PRO A 371 28.01 -1.80 -27.53
C PRO A 371 26.98 -1.45 -28.60
N LEU A 372 25.68 -1.74 -28.33
CA LEU A 372 24.59 -1.45 -29.25
C LEU A 372 24.10 0.01 -29.13
N ARG A 373 24.40 0.68 -28.02
CA ARG A 373 24.06 2.08 -27.78
C ARG A 373 24.95 3.05 -28.54
N GLU A 374 26.20 2.63 -28.78
CA GLU A 374 27.17 3.41 -29.56
C GLU A 374 26.98 3.26 -31.09
N ALA A 375 26.28 2.19 -31.53
CA ALA A 375 26.14 1.84 -32.94
C ALA A 375 24.79 2.24 -33.59
N SER A 376 23.76 2.64 -32.84
CA SER A 376 22.43 2.88 -33.40
C SER A 376 21.67 4.02 -32.71
N GLY A 377 21.09 4.95 -33.50
CA GLY A 377 20.32 6.10 -33.02
C GLY A 377 19.03 5.71 -32.27
N PRO A 378 18.39 6.68 -31.60
CA PRO A 378 17.36 6.45 -30.56
C PRO A 378 16.10 5.73 -31.01
N HIS A 379 15.78 5.68 -32.30
CA HIS A 379 14.56 5.02 -32.81
C HIS A 379 14.66 3.48 -32.96
N ASN A 380 15.87 2.91 -33.01
CA ASN A 380 16.05 1.47 -33.13
C ASN A 380 16.14 0.76 -31.77
N LEU A 381 16.37 1.50 -30.67
CA LEU A 381 16.54 0.94 -29.33
C LEU A 381 15.27 0.23 -28.80
N VAL A 382 14.08 0.80 -29.06
CA VAL A 382 12.82 0.24 -28.58
C VAL A 382 12.48 -1.09 -29.27
N ARG A 383 12.87 -1.23 -30.54
CA ARG A 383 12.66 -2.46 -31.33
C ARG A 383 13.63 -3.57 -30.90
N CYS A 384 14.90 -3.22 -30.65
CA CYS A 384 15.89 -4.14 -30.07
C CYS A 384 15.55 -4.58 -28.65
N MET A 385 15.08 -3.67 -27.78
CA MET A 385 14.68 -4.01 -26.42
C MET A 385 13.51 -4.99 -26.38
N ARG A 386 12.52 -4.88 -27.28
CA ARG A 386 11.45 -5.89 -27.43
C ARG A 386 11.97 -7.25 -27.91
N GLY A 387 12.94 -7.27 -28.82
CA GLY A 387 13.55 -8.52 -29.31
C GLY A 387 14.38 -9.22 -28.24
N ILE A 388 15.16 -8.49 -27.45
CA ILE A 388 16.02 -9.02 -26.38
C ILE A 388 15.17 -9.49 -25.20
N TRP A 389 14.10 -8.77 -24.85
CA TRP A 389 13.15 -9.20 -23.83
C TRP A 389 12.50 -10.55 -24.19
N ASN A 390 12.05 -10.70 -25.44
CA ASN A 390 11.48 -11.95 -25.92
C ASN A 390 12.52 -13.09 -25.99
N ALA A 391 13.77 -12.80 -26.34
CA ALA A 391 14.86 -13.78 -26.36
C ALA A 391 15.29 -14.23 -24.95
N CYS A 392 15.32 -13.32 -23.96
CA CYS A 392 15.61 -13.66 -22.56
C CYS A 392 14.52 -14.50 -21.92
N VAL A 393 13.25 -14.21 -22.20
CA VAL A 393 12.10 -15.03 -21.80
C VAL A 393 12.18 -16.43 -22.46
N TRP A 394 12.56 -16.51 -23.73
CA TRP A 394 12.69 -17.76 -24.46
C TRP A 394 13.90 -18.59 -23.99
N MET A 395 15.06 -17.99 -23.70
CA MET A 395 16.23 -18.68 -23.16
C MET A 395 16.03 -19.18 -21.74
N SER A 396 15.29 -18.45 -20.89
CA SER A 396 14.90 -18.93 -19.55
C SER A 396 13.94 -20.12 -19.62
N ALA A 397 13.08 -20.17 -20.62
CA ALA A 397 12.20 -21.32 -20.88
C ALA A 397 12.96 -22.55 -21.41
N ARG A 398 14.00 -22.36 -22.26
CA ARG A 398 14.77 -23.46 -22.84
C ARG A 398 15.81 -24.10 -21.89
N ARG A 399 16.32 -23.38 -20.90
CA ARG A 399 17.14 -24.00 -19.83
C ARG A 399 16.36 -24.92 -18.93
N ARG A 400 15.02 -24.80 -18.90
CA ARG A 400 14.11 -25.63 -18.07
C ARG A 400 13.69 -26.93 -18.74
N SER A 401 13.95 -27.11 -20.04
CA SER A 401 13.63 -28.36 -20.76
C SER A 401 14.82 -29.32 -20.88
N ARG A 402 15.96 -29.01 -20.24
CA ARG A 402 17.19 -29.83 -20.26
C ARG A 402 17.78 -30.10 -18.87
N ALA A 403 17.01 -29.87 -17.79
CA ALA A 403 17.37 -30.26 -16.42
C ALA A 403 16.34 -31.22 -15.85
#